data_667c22e3793edb88c154bfaa546bbb2c
#
_entry.id   667c22e3793edb88c154bfaa546bbb2c
#
_cell.length_a   1.000
_cell.length_b   1.000
_cell.length_c   1.000
_cell.angle_alpha   90.00
_cell.angle_beta   90.00
_cell.angle_gamma   90.00
#
_symmetry.space_group_name_H-M   'P 1'
#
loop_
_entity.id
_entity.type
_entity.pdbx_description
1 polymer ?
#
loop_
_entity_poly.entity_id
_entity_poly.type
_entity_poly.pdbx_seq_one_letter_code
_entity_poly.pdbx_strand_id
1 'polypeptide(L)'
;MIHRGFPALIAAAAVLMLVAGGVIAFIASGQTTSAPAGARTGDQDHGGMESMPGMEMPGMEMPQSAPAMPEGLSTVSIGPAVQQRIGVTFGKAEITPLVMRIRTVGIVRPDETKVAHIHLKTEGWVQKLFVSFTGQKVKAGDPMLSIYSPAFFSAQRELLVALQAAKATPSPDQQIVVDATRRRLELWDVPKEEIDSLETTGKALTSLAIRSPISGTVLEKKAFAGQYVAPQDELYLVADLSSVWVQAKVYEYELPHIELNMPVTVMLPAFPDREFAGKIAFIAPTVEEPARTVQVRIELPNDQNQLKPGMFANVLISHEMGRGLTVPAAAVIRTGRRDIAYRAEGRDRFVPVQVVISPLRFEDRYQVLQGLQAGETVVTSANFLIDSESRLRAGAAAMAGMPGMEGMQMGPATPEAATKPATHEGGHAGHPTGSP
;
A
#
# COMPACT_ATOMS: atom_id res chain seq x y z
N MET A 1 -70.12 -23.29 0.16
CA MET A 1 -70.15 -22.67 1.48
C MET A 1 -69.03 -21.69 1.55
N ILE A 2 -69.33 -20.43 1.27
CA ILE A 2 -69.39 -19.28 2.18
C ILE A 2 -67.96 -18.76 2.50
N HIS A 3 -67.53 -17.75 1.78
CA HIS A 3 -67.47 -16.32 2.08
C HIS A 3 -66.26 -15.81 2.90
N ARG A 4 -65.76 -14.72 2.37
CA ARG A 4 -65.14 -13.51 2.98
C ARG A 4 -63.59 -13.47 2.91
N GLY A 5 -62.96 -12.42 2.45
CA GLY A 5 -63.39 -11.07 2.04
C GLY A 5 -62.12 -10.25 1.83
N PHE A 6 -62.08 -9.44 0.81
CA PHE A 6 -61.26 -8.23 0.67
C PHE A 6 -61.61 -7.21 1.78
N PRO A 7 -60.78 -6.20 2.17
CA PRO A 7 -59.90 -5.37 1.38
C PRO A 7 -58.64 -4.89 2.13
N ALA A 8 -57.58 -4.55 1.41
CA ALA A 8 -56.59 -3.56 1.84
C ALA A 8 -55.74 -3.05 0.63
N LEU A 9 -56.42 -2.29 -0.17
CA LEU A 9 -55.87 -1.46 -1.22
C LEU A 9 -56.36 -0.05 -0.92
N ILE A 10 -55.55 0.81 -0.26
CA ILE A 10 -55.60 2.28 -0.15
C ILE A 10 -54.69 2.65 1.04
N ALA A 11 -53.40 2.80 0.78
CA ALA A 11 -52.45 3.58 1.61
C ALA A 11 -51.04 3.55 1.03
N ALA A 12 -50.88 3.91 -0.23
CA ALA A 12 -49.54 4.09 -0.83
C ALA A 12 -49.52 5.17 -1.93
N ALA A 13 -50.23 6.28 -1.71
CA ALA A 13 -50.27 7.39 -2.67
C ALA A 13 -50.17 8.79 -2.02
N ALA A 14 -49.41 8.93 -0.93
CA ALA A 14 -49.27 10.22 -0.24
C ALA A 14 -47.83 10.55 0.26
N VAL A 15 -46.79 9.96 -0.28
CA VAL A 15 -45.38 10.30 0.12
C VAL A 15 -44.48 10.64 -1.09
N LEU A 16 -45.06 10.93 -2.26
CA LEU A 16 -44.25 11.23 -3.46
C LEU A 16 -44.47 12.65 -4.00
N MET A 17 -44.69 13.65 -3.14
CA MET A 17 -44.84 15.06 -3.53
C MET A 17 -44.21 16.05 -2.55
N LEU A 18 -42.99 15.82 -2.08
CA LEU A 18 -42.25 16.80 -1.24
C LEU A 18 -40.72 16.82 -1.42
N VAL A 19 -40.22 16.43 -2.58
CA VAL A 19 -38.76 16.55 -2.91
C VAL A 19 -38.53 17.18 -4.30
N ALA A 20 -39.46 17.93 -4.84
CA ALA A 20 -39.26 18.64 -6.11
C ALA A 20 -39.49 20.17 -5.95
N GLY A 21 -38.84 20.80 -4.96
CA GLY A 21 -39.02 22.24 -4.73
C GLY A 21 -37.84 22.89 -3.98
N GLY A 22 -36.61 22.61 -4.37
CA GLY A 22 -35.47 23.17 -3.62
C GLY A 22 -34.16 23.33 -4.37
N VAL A 23 -34.16 23.49 -5.68
CA VAL A 23 -32.91 23.78 -6.44
C VAL A 23 -33.21 24.79 -7.56
N ILE A 24 -33.54 26.01 -7.23
CA ILE A 24 -33.40 27.21 -8.08
C ILE A 24 -33.35 28.41 -7.13
N ALA A 25 -32.15 28.88 -6.75
CA ALA A 25 -31.83 30.26 -6.41
C ALA A 25 -30.44 30.30 -5.70
N PHE A 26 -29.35 30.23 -6.45
CA PHE A 26 -28.09 30.81 -6.02
C PHE A 26 -27.15 31.00 -7.23
N ILE A 27 -27.55 31.81 -8.18
CA ILE A 27 -26.65 32.44 -9.17
C ILE A 27 -27.14 33.89 -9.30
N ALA A 28 -26.44 34.79 -8.65
CA ALA A 28 -26.18 36.19 -9.02
C ALA A 28 -25.89 37.05 -7.79
N SER A 29 -24.61 37.27 -7.50
CA SER A 29 -24.12 38.55 -7.03
C SER A 29 -22.58 38.48 -6.94
N GLY A 30 -21.95 38.70 -8.08
CA GLY A 30 -20.60 39.20 -8.13
C GLY A 30 -20.65 40.70 -7.82
N GLN A 31 -19.92 41.14 -6.80
CA GLN A 31 -19.50 42.53 -6.71
C GLN A 31 -18.05 42.61 -6.21
N THR A 32 -17.24 43.05 -7.11
CA THR A 32 -15.93 43.66 -6.94
C THR A 32 -16.01 44.85 -5.98
N THR A 33 -15.14 44.89 -4.97
CA THR A 33 -14.80 46.16 -4.29
C THR A 33 -13.29 46.28 -4.20
N SER A 34 -12.83 47.26 -4.94
CA SER A 34 -11.50 47.88 -4.96
C SER A 34 -11.16 48.56 -3.64
N ALA A 35 -9.90 48.51 -3.27
CA ALA A 35 -9.25 49.26 -2.20
C ALA A 35 -9.25 50.76 -2.46
N PRO A 36 -9.20 51.58 -1.41
CA PRO A 36 -8.58 52.92 -1.55
C PRO A 36 -7.27 52.99 -0.77
N ALA A 37 -6.28 53.56 -1.49
CA ALA A 37 -5.05 54.11 -0.96
C ALA A 37 -5.36 55.34 -0.08
N GLY A 38 -4.72 55.40 1.09
CA GLY A 38 -4.75 56.53 1.99
C GLY A 38 -3.35 56.82 2.53
N ALA A 39 -2.66 57.73 1.91
CA ALA A 39 -1.42 58.31 2.36
C ALA A 39 -1.62 59.11 3.66
N ARG A 40 -0.70 58.98 4.62
CA ARG A 40 -0.33 60.04 5.53
C ARG A 40 1.16 60.04 5.79
N THR A 41 1.77 61.08 5.27
CA THR A 41 3.06 61.66 5.55
C THR A 41 3.24 61.93 7.05
N GLY A 42 4.40 61.56 7.56
CA GLY A 42 4.93 61.94 8.85
C GLY A 42 6.45 61.97 8.71
N ASP A 43 6.92 63.11 8.36
CA ASP A 43 8.29 63.58 8.29
C ASP A 43 8.89 63.61 9.69
N GLN A 44 10.01 62.90 9.93
CA GLN A 44 10.99 63.26 10.97
C GLN A 44 12.38 62.87 10.50
N ASP A 45 13.06 63.89 10.10
CA ASP A 45 14.45 64.11 9.84
C ASP A 45 15.32 63.72 11.05
N HIS A 46 16.31 62.83 10.87
CA HIS A 46 17.52 62.75 11.65
C HIS A 46 18.70 62.24 10.81
N GLY A 47 19.54 63.15 10.46
CA GLY A 47 20.98 63.10 10.58
C GLY A 47 21.72 62.07 9.74
N GLY A 48 22.32 62.50 8.66
CA GLY A 48 23.32 61.78 7.91
C GLY A 48 24.49 61.31 8.77
N MET A 49 24.95 60.11 8.48
CA MET A 49 26.29 59.67 8.79
C MET A 49 26.91 59.05 7.55
N GLU A 50 27.98 59.65 7.16
CA GLU A 50 28.81 59.41 5.99
C GLU A 50 29.25 57.93 5.91
N SER A 51 29.21 57.40 4.73
CA SER A 51 29.81 56.14 4.30
C SER A 51 31.34 56.18 4.46
N MET A 52 31.88 55.33 5.26
CA MET A 52 33.32 54.97 5.25
C MET A 52 33.58 53.78 4.34
N PRO A 53 34.63 53.81 3.51
CA PRO A 53 34.96 52.73 2.60
C PRO A 53 35.77 51.62 3.27
N GLY A 54 35.43 50.42 2.96
CA GLY A 54 36.33 49.25 2.80
C GLY A 54 37.16 48.82 4.00
N MET A 55 36.65 47.84 4.77
CA MET A 55 37.52 46.84 5.39
C MET A 55 36.96 45.47 5.06
N GLU A 56 37.56 44.81 4.06
CA GLU A 56 37.45 43.40 3.85
C GLU A 56 38.07 42.70 5.06
N MET A 57 37.24 42.10 5.87
CA MET A 57 37.68 41.16 6.92
C MET A 57 37.96 39.81 6.24
N PRO A 58 39.16 39.24 6.41
CA PRO A 58 39.44 37.88 5.94
C PRO A 58 38.52 36.91 6.64
N GLY A 59 38.00 35.92 5.87
CA GLY A 59 37.09 34.89 6.35
C GLY A 59 37.56 34.22 7.63
N MET A 60 36.94 34.52 8.74
CA MET A 60 36.95 33.65 9.92
C MET A 60 36.00 32.49 9.60
N GLU A 61 36.56 31.35 9.15
CA GLU A 61 35.91 30.07 9.32
C GLU A 61 35.59 29.92 10.79
N MET A 62 34.32 30.03 11.14
CA MET A 62 33.87 29.67 12.48
C MET A 62 34.23 28.19 12.71
N PRO A 63 35.03 27.86 13.72
CA PRO A 63 35.28 26.47 14.06
C PRO A 63 33.93 25.83 14.38
N GLN A 64 33.61 24.76 13.67
CA GLN A 64 32.45 23.94 13.99
C GLN A 64 32.54 23.58 15.48
N SER A 65 31.66 24.15 16.28
CA SER A 65 31.62 23.91 17.73
C SER A 65 31.58 22.41 17.97
N ALA A 66 32.59 21.89 18.66
CA ALA A 66 32.54 20.50 19.13
C ALA A 66 31.23 20.26 19.86
N PRO A 67 30.58 19.12 19.65
CA PRO A 67 29.27 18.84 20.25
C PRO A 67 29.39 18.97 21.77
N ALA A 68 28.57 19.87 22.35
CA ALA A 68 28.56 20.13 23.77
C ALA A 68 28.24 18.85 24.55
N MET A 69 28.96 18.60 25.63
CA MET A 69 28.73 17.45 26.49
C MET A 69 27.33 17.59 27.16
N PRO A 70 26.48 16.55 27.11
CA PRO A 70 25.13 16.64 27.70
C PRO A 70 25.18 16.89 29.20
N GLU A 71 24.36 17.80 29.73
CA GLU A 71 24.25 18.07 31.17
C GLU A 71 23.95 16.80 31.98
N GLY A 72 24.62 16.64 33.10
CA GLY A 72 24.44 15.49 34.00
C GLY A 72 25.11 14.20 33.52
N LEU A 73 26.00 14.28 32.53
CA LEU A 73 26.82 13.17 32.07
C LEU A 73 28.31 13.57 32.10
N SER A 74 29.19 12.62 32.36
CA SER A 74 30.63 12.82 32.33
C SER A 74 31.32 11.79 31.46
N THR A 75 32.53 12.10 31.01
CA THR A 75 33.41 11.15 30.34
C THR A 75 33.74 9.99 31.29
N VAL A 76 33.63 8.75 30.77
CA VAL A 76 33.92 7.53 31.51
C VAL A 76 35.21 6.93 30.97
N SER A 77 36.10 6.53 31.89
CA SER A 77 37.28 5.72 31.53
C SER A 77 37.08 4.31 32.08
N ILE A 78 37.14 3.30 31.19
CA ILE A 78 36.98 1.89 31.51
C ILE A 78 38.15 1.11 30.88
N GLY A 79 38.97 0.51 31.72
CA GLY A 79 40.12 -0.24 31.24
C GLY A 79 39.76 -1.48 30.42
N PRO A 80 40.64 -1.92 29.49
CA PRO A 80 40.32 -2.99 28.52
C PRO A 80 39.85 -4.31 29.15
N ALA A 81 40.41 -4.69 30.28
CA ALA A 81 40.05 -5.90 31.03
C ALA A 81 38.57 -5.85 31.52
N VAL A 82 38.10 -4.66 31.95
CA VAL A 82 36.70 -4.45 32.36
C VAL A 82 35.79 -4.42 31.14
N GLN A 83 36.20 -3.75 30.06
CA GLN A 83 35.45 -3.73 28.80
C GLN A 83 35.16 -5.15 28.30
N GLN A 84 36.17 -6.03 28.28
CA GLN A 84 36.01 -7.44 27.91
C GLN A 84 35.01 -8.18 28.81
N ARG A 85 35.08 -7.93 30.14
CA ARG A 85 34.22 -8.58 31.10
C ARG A 85 32.77 -8.16 30.99
N ILE A 86 32.50 -6.90 30.66
CA ILE A 86 31.13 -6.39 30.45
C ILE A 86 30.65 -6.47 29.00
N GLY A 87 31.48 -7.00 28.08
CA GLY A 87 31.12 -7.25 26.70
C GLY A 87 30.91 -5.98 25.87
N VAL A 88 31.79 -4.98 25.99
CA VAL A 88 31.71 -3.76 25.18
C VAL A 88 32.01 -4.09 23.73
N THR A 89 31.08 -3.74 22.83
CA THR A 89 31.26 -3.81 21.39
C THR A 89 31.20 -2.42 20.77
N PHE A 90 31.78 -2.29 19.60
CA PHE A 90 31.90 -1.03 18.89
C PHE A 90 31.27 -1.09 17.50
N GLY A 91 30.75 0.03 17.03
CA GLY A 91 30.30 0.28 15.68
C GLY A 91 30.89 1.60 15.18
N LYS A 92 30.75 1.86 13.89
CA LYS A 92 31.21 3.12 13.28
C LYS A 92 30.05 3.95 12.78
N ALA A 93 30.21 5.26 12.89
CA ALA A 93 29.39 6.22 12.19
C ALA A 93 29.84 6.30 10.72
N GLU A 94 29.01 5.84 9.81
CA GLU A 94 29.38 5.67 8.39
C GLU A 94 28.32 6.29 7.47
N ILE A 95 28.75 6.83 6.31
CA ILE A 95 27.83 7.30 5.28
C ILE A 95 27.35 6.08 4.49
N THR A 96 26.07 5.71 4.70
CA THR A 96 25.45 4.57 4.03
C THR A 96 24.26 5.00 3.19
N PRO A 97 23.82 4.21 2.19
CA PRO A 97 22.55 4.41 1.55
C PRO A 97 21.41 4.35 2.58
N LEU A 98 20.47 5.28 2.50
CA LEU A 98 19.27 5.31 3.31
C LEU A 98 18.16 4.61 2.52
N VAL A 99 17.97 3.32 2.78
CA VAL A 99 16.95 2.51 2.10
C VAL A 99 15.85 2.17 3.08
N MET A 100 14.67 2.71 2.83
CA MET A 100 13.46 2.32 3.54
C MET A 100 12.87 1.08 2.89
N ARG A 101 12.62 0.04 3.66
CA ARG A 101 12.03 -1.22 3.20
C ARG A 101 10.67 -1.43 3.82
N ILE A 102 9.63 -1.39 3.00
CA ILE A 102 8.25 -1.68 3.37
C ILE A 102 7.99 -3.14 3.01
N ARG A 103 7.61 -3.93 4.01
CA ARG A 103 7.26 -5.35 3.81
C ARG A 103 5.77 -5.52 4.02
N THR A 104 5.11 -6.04 3.01
CA THR A 104 3.67 -6.30 3.07
C THR A 104 3.34 -7.63 2.39
N VAL A 105 2.08 -8.02 2.49
CA VAL A 105 1.54 -9.20 1.82
C VAL A 105 0.54 -8.78 0.76
N GLY A 106 0.45 -9.57 -0.30
CA GLY A 106 -0.49 -9.34 -1.38
C GLY A 106 -1.07 -10.65 -1.90
N ILE A 107 -2.07 -10.51 -2.76
CA ILE A 107 -2.72 -11.63 -3.45
C ILE A 107 -2.59 -11.40 -4.95
N VAL A 108 -2.19 -12.45 -5.66
CA VAL A 108 -2.16 -12.45 -7.12
C VAL A 108 -3.59 -12.41 -7.65
N ARG A 109 -3.86 -11.47 -8.56
CA ARG A 109 -5.13 -11.29 -9.26
C ARG A 109 -4.88 -11.27 -10.77
N PRO A 110 -5.86 -11.64 -11.58
CA PRO A 110 -5.75 -11.41 -13.02
C PRO A 110 -5.67 -9.90 -13.29
N ASP A 111 -5.05 -9.53 -14.38
CA ASP A 111 -5.09 -8.17 -14.90
C ASP A 111 -6.52 -7.89 -15.40
N GLU A 112 -7.25 -7.01 -14.70
CA GLU A 112 -8.64 -6.69 -14.99
C GLU A 112 -8.85 -6.11 -16.41
N THR A 113 -7.81 -5.53 -17.00
CA THR A 113 -7.86 -5.00 -18.36
C THR A 113 -7.79 -6.12 -19.42
N LYS A 114 -7.40 -7.33 -19.01
CA LYS A 114 -7.23 -8.52 -19.85
C LYS A 114 -8.23 -9.64 -19.50
N VAL A 115 -9.36 -9.26 -18.92
CA VAL A 115 -10.43 -10.17 -18.54
C VAL A 115 -11.64 -9.94 -19.43
N ALA A 116 -12.26 -11.02 -19.88
CA ALA A 116 -13.51 -10.99 -20.61
C ALA A 116 -14.59 -11.80 -19.91
N HIS A 117 -15.70 -11.15 -19.64
CA HIS A 117 -16.93 -11.78 -19.15
C HIS A 117 -17.80 -12.16 -20.34
N ILE A 118 -18.11 -13.43 -20.48
CA ILE A 118 -18.90 -13.95 -21.60
C ILE A 118 -20.36 -14.02 -21.19
N HIS A 119 -21.15 -13.17 -21.81
CA HIS A 119 -22.60 -13.08 -21.68
C HIS A 119 -23.27 -13.34 -23.03
N LEU A 120 -24.55 -13.66 -23.02
CA LEU A 120 -25.38 -13.68 -24.21
C LEU A 120 -25.99 -12.31 -24.49
N LYS A 121 -26.30 -12.04 -25.75
CA LYS A 121 -27.11 -10.89 -26.15
C LYS A 121 -28.57 -11.24 -26.46
N THR A 122 -28.86 -12.55 -26.51
CA THR A 122 -30.22 -13.09 -26.68
C THR A 122 -30.40 -14.31 -25.75
N GLU A 123 -31.60 -14.57 -25.33
CA GLU A 123 -31.93 -15.74 -24.52
C GLU A 123 -31.95 -17.03 -25.34
N GLY A 124 -31.73 -18.17 -24.67
CA GLY A 124 -31.80 -19.46 -25.35
C GLY A 124 -31.41 -20.63 -24.44
N TRP A 125 -31.35 -21.81 -25.04
CA TRP A 125 -30.92 -23.06 -24.39
C TRP A 125 -29.53 -23.47 -24.87
N VAL A 126 -28.66 -23.76 -23.94
CA VAL A 126 -27.31 -24.27 -24.24
C VAL A 126 -27.45 -25.66 -24.85
N GLN A 127 -27.07 -25.82 -26.10
CA GLN A 127 -27.10 -27.12 -26.78
C GLN A 127 -25.81 -27.90 -26.59
N LYS A 128 -24.67 -27.25 -26.81
CA LYS A 128 -23.36 -27.90 -26.75
C LYS A 128 -22.33 -26.99 -26.06
N LEU A 129 -21.47 -27.59 -25.26
CA LEU A 129 -20.29 -26.95 -24.67
C LEU A 129 -19.06 -27.42 -25.45
N PHE A 130 -18.27 -26.50 -25.98
CA PHE A 130 -16.94 -26.76 -26.57
C PHE A 130 -15.87 -26.57 -25.50
N VAL A 131 -16.14 -25.64 -24.56
CA VAL A 131 -15.34 -25.41 -23.36
C VAL A 131 -16.09 -25.99 -22.17
N SER A 132 -15.61 -27.13 -21.67
CA SER A 132 -16.34 -27.94 -20.69
C SER A 132 -15.82 -27.87 -19.27
N PHE A 133 -14.63 -27.29 -19.02
CA PHE A 133 -14.01 -27.20 -17.69
C PHE A 133 -13.22 -25.90 -17.50
N THR A 134 -13.07 -25.52 -16.23
CA THR A 134 -12.21 -24.40 -15.81
C THR A 134 -10.73 -24.76 -15.99
N GLY A 135 -9.90 -23.78 -16.35
CA GLY A 135 -8.50 -23.99 -16.69
C GLY A 135 -8.24 -24.35 -18.15
N GLN A 136 -9.27 -24.56 -18.96
CA GLN A 136 -9.11 -24.79 -20.40
C GLN A 136 -8.58 -23.52 -21.08
N LYS A 137 -7.61 -23.65 -21.97
CA LYS A 137 -7.08 -22.55 -22.79
C LYS A 137 -7.95 -22.37 -24.01
N VAL A 138 -8.22 -21.12 -24.37
CA VAL A 138 -8.99 -20.72 -25.54
C VAL A 138 -8.25 -19.63 -26.30
N LYS A 139 -8.48 -19.56 -27.60
CA LYS A 139 -8.00 -18.46 -28.45
C LYS A 139 -9.16 -17.54 -28.78
N ALA A 140 -8.85 -16.29 -29.10
CA ALA A 140 -9.84 -15.37 -29.65
C ALA A 140 -10.50 -15.99 -30.91
N GLY A 141 -11.84 -15.97 -30.95
CA GLY A 141 -12.62 -16.59 -32.02
C GLY A 141 -12.96 -18.07 -31.81
N ASP A 142 -12.36 -18.78 -30.86
CA ASP A 142 -12.71 -20.18 -30.58
C ASP A 142 -14.16 -20.28 -30.08
N PRO A 143 -14.95 -21.28 -30.55
CA PRO A 143 -16.29 -21.50 -30.04
C PRO A 143 -16.23 -22.01 -28.60
N MET A 144 -17.01 -21.38 -27.72
CA MET A 144 -17.10 -21.77 -26.32
C MET A 144 -18.32 -22.63 -26.02
N LEU A 145 -19.46 -22.25 -26.56
CA LEU A 145 -20.71 -23.01 -26.51
C LEU A 145 -21.60 -22.71 -27.70
N SER A 146 -22.62 -23.50 -27.93
CA SER A 146 -23.70 -23.18 -28.88
C SER A 146 -25.04 -23.12 -28.15
N ILE A 147 -25.89 -22.18 -28.55
CA ILE A 147 -27.23 -21.99 -28.00
C ILE A 147 -28.28 -22.18 -29.11
N TYR A 148 -29.44 -22.73 -28.75
CA TYR A 148 -30.67 -22.60 -29.49
C TYR A 148 -31.46 -21.40 -28.97
N SER A 149 -31.71 -20.42 -29.83
CA SER A 149 -32.51 -19.25 -29.52
C SER A 149 -33.64 -19.10 -30.53
N PRO A 150 -34.91 -19.17 -30.11
CA PRO A 150 -36.04 -18.90 -30.98
C PRO A 150 -36.01 -17.49 -31.59
N ALA A 151 -35.54 -16.50 -30.80
CA ALA A 151 -35.40 -15.13 -31.28
C ALA A 151 -34.35 -15.01 -32.40
N PHE A 152 -33.20 -15.67 -32.24
CA PHE A 152 -32.16 -15.72 -33.27
C PHE A 152 -32.67 -16.41 -34.54
N PHE A 153 -33.35 -17.53 -34.41
CA PHE A 153 -33.94 -18.23 -35.57
C PHE A 153 -34.98 -17.37 -36.29
N SER A 154 -35.88 -16.69 -35.57
CA SER A 154 -36.86 -15.77 -36.15
C SER A 154 -36.21 -14.59 -36.88
N ALA A 155 -35.18 -13.97 -36.29
CA ALA A 155 -34.46 -12.85 -36.92
C ALA A 155 -33.79 -13.24 -38.22
N GLN A 156 -33.21 -14.44 -38.30
CA GLN A 156 -32.67 -14.98 -39.57
C GLN A 156 -33.75 -15.14 -40.65
N ARG A 157 -34.90 -15.68 -40.25
CA ARG A 157 -36.01 -15.85 -41.19
C ARG A 157 -36.58 -14.50 -41.67
N GLU A 158 -36.65 -13.51 -40.79
CA GLU A 158 -37.03 -12.14 -41.15
C GLU A 158 -36.06 -11.56 -42.20
N LEU A 159 -34.74 -11.72 -41.99
CA LEU A 159 -33.74 -11.28 -42.96
C LEU A 159 -33.91 -11.97 -44.34
N LEU A 160 -34.13 -13.29 -44.35
CA LEU A 160 -34.36 -14.03 -45.61
C LEU A 160 -35.62 -13.57 -46.33
N VAL A 161 -36.72 -13.30 -45.63
CA VAL A 161 -37.95 -12.76 -46.21
C VAL A 161 -37.72 -11.35 -46.74
N ALA A 162 -37.03 -10.48 -46.00
CA ALA A 162 -36.68 -9.13 -46.45
C ALA A 162 -35.84 -9.15 -47.73
N LEU A 163 -34.85 -10.04 -47.81
CA LEU A 163 -34.00 -10.23 -48.99
C LEU A 163 -34.82 -10.72 -50.21
N GLN A 164 -35.78 -11.63 -49.99
CA GLN A 164 -36.66 -12.11 -51.08
C GLN A 164 -37.56 -10.97 -51.56
N ALA A 165 -38.15 -10.19 -50.67
CA ALA A 165 -38.97 -9.04 -51.05
C ALA A 165 -38.18 -7.97 -51.81
N ALA A 166 -36.95 -7.65 -51.36
CA ALA A 166 -36.07 -6.70 -52.02
C ALA A 166 -35.62 -7.18 -53.42
N LYS A 167 -35.46 -8.48 -53.61
CA LYS A 167 -35.17 -9.08 -54.95
C LYS A 167 -36.40 -9.04 -55.87
N ALA A 168 -37.62 -9.25 -55.31
CA ALA A 168 -38.85 -9.25 -56.12
C ALA A 168 -39.29 -7.83 -56.51
N THR A 169 -39.14 -6.86 -55.65
CA THR A 169 -39.54 -5.45 -55.85
C THR A 169 -38.45 -4.52 -55.31
N PRO A 170 -37.40 -4.25 -56.09
CA PRO A 170 -36.31 -3.38 -55.62
C PRO A 170 -36.82 -1.97 -55.35
N SER A 171 -36.69 -1.51 -54.07
CA SER A 171 -37.00 -0.16 -53.66
C SER A 171 -36.07 0.27 -52.50
N PRO A 172 -35.85 1.58 -52.29
CA PRO A 172 -35.10 2.08 -51.16
C PRO A 172 -35.67 1.60 -49.81
N ASP A 173 -36.99 1.54 -49.69
CA ASP A 173 -37.65 1.11 -48.43
C ASP A 173 -37.37 -0.37 -48.13
N GLN A 174 -37.37 -1.24 -49.15
CA GLN A 174 -37.01 -2.65 -48.94
C GLN A 174 -35.56 -2.81 -48.52
N GLN A 175 -34.64 -1.98 -49.04
CA GLN A 175 -33.23 -2.02 -48.64
C GLN A 175 -33.07 -1.59 -47.17
N ILE A 176 -33.81 -0.60 -46.71
CA ILE A 176 -33.83 -0.18 -45.29
C ILE A 176 -34.23 -1.35 -44.39
N VAL A 177 -35.24 -2.15 -44.78
CA VAL A 177 -35.69 -3.31 -44.00
C VAL A 177 -34.60 -4.39 -43.96
N VAL A 178 -33.93 -4.67 -45.08
CA VAL A 178 -32.82 -5.61 -45.14
C VAL A 178 -31.68 -5.17 -44.21
N ASP A 179 -31.29 -3.89 -44.28
CA ASP A 179 -30.21 -3.36 -43.48
C ASP A 179 -30.54 -3.36 -41.97
N ALA A 180 -31.80 -3.07 -41.61
CA ALA A 180 -32.26 -3.12 -40.23
C ALA A 180 -32.23 -4.55 -39.65
N THR A 181 -32.68 -5.55 -40.41
CA THR A 181 -32.67 -6.94 -39.97
C THR A 181 -31.25 -7.52 -39.91
N ARG A 182 -30.37 -7.17 -40.86
CA ARG A 182 -28.93 -7.50 -40.80
C ARG A 182 -28.29 -6.90 -39.56
N ARG A 183 -28.52 -5.60 -39.32
CA ARG A 183 -28.00 -4.89 -38.18
C ARG A 183 -28.40 -5.53 -36.84
N ARG A 184 -29.60 -6.07 -36.73
CA ARG A 184 -30.04 -6.80 -35.52
C ARG A 184 -29.20 -8.04 -35.26
N LEU A 185 -28.86 -8.82 -36.30
CA LEU A 185 -27.98 -9.99 -36.16
C LEU A 185 -26.54 -9.59 -35.80
N GLU A 186 -26.03 -8.51 -36.39
CA GLU A 186 -24.71 -7.95 -36.04
C GLU A 186 -24.67 -7.51 -34.54
N LEU A 187 -25.75 -6.88 -34.02
CA LEU A 187 -25.85 -6.49 -32.66
C LEU A 187 -25.88 -7.67 -31.66
N TRP A 188 -26.21 -8.87 -32.14
CA TRP A 188 -26.12 -10.10 -31.36
C TRP A 188 -24.77 -10.83 -31.52
N ASP A 189 -23.75 -10.13 -32.09
CA ASP A 189 -22.40 -10.63 -32.32
C ASP A 189 -22.37 -11.87 -33.27
N VAL A 190 -23.35 -11.97 -34.15
CA VAL A 190 -23.30 -12.99 -35.21
C VAL A 190 -22.14 -12.63 -36.15
N PRO A 191 -21.19 -13.54 -36.38
CA PRO A 191 -20.08 -13.28 -37.30
C PRO A 191 -20.57 -12.92 -38.71
N LYS A 192 -19.89 -11.95 -39.30
CA LYS A 192 -20.26 -11.51 -40.66
C LYS A 192 -20.29 -12.67 -41.67
N GLU A 193 -19.36 -13.61 -41.57
CA GLU A 193 -19.26 -14.79 -42.40
C GLU A 193 -20.52 -15.68 -42.29
N GLU A 194 -21.12 -15.74 -41.07
CA GLU A 194 -22.36 -16.50 -40.87
C GLU A 194 -23.57 -15.77 -41.47
N ILE A 195 -23.60 -14.42 -41.39
CA ILE A 195 -24.64 -13.60 -42.02
C ILE A 195 -24.52 -13.71 -43.55
N ASP A 196 -23.33 -13.57 -44.13
CA ASP A 196 -23.10 -13.68 -45.56
C ASP A 196 -23.45 -15.10 -46.08
N SER A 197 -23.15 -16.13 -45.29
CA SER A 197 -23.54 -17.51 -45.59
C SER A 197 -25.06 -17.69 -45.55
N LEU A 198 -25.76 -17.09 -44.58
CA LEU A 198 -27.23 -17.09 -44.50
C LEU A 198 -27.84 -16.43 -45.73
N GLU A 199 -27.33 -15.27 -46.17
CA GLU A 199 -27.82 -14.54 -47.34
C GLU A 199 -27.58 -15.30 -48.66
N THR A 200 -26.46 -16.02 -48.74
CA THR A 200 -26.09 -16.78 -49.99
C THR A 200 -26.82 -18.11 -50.06
N THR A 201 -26.89 -18.86 -48.96
CA THR A 201 -27.47 -20.21 -48.92
C THR A 201 -28.97 -20.24 -48.69
N GLY A 202 -29.53 -19.17 -48.10
CA GLY A 202 -30.93 -19.12 -47.71
C GLY A 202 -31.31 -20.07 -46.57
N LYS A 203 -30.32 -20.65 -45.86
CA LYS A 203 -30.56 -21.65 -44.81
C LYS A 203 -30.30 -21.03 -43.43
N ALA A 204 -31.36 -20.90 -42.65
CA ALA A 204 -31.23 -20.44 -41.27
C ALA A 204 -30.52 -21.48 -40.37
N LEU A 205 -29.58 -21.02 -39.57
CA LEU A 205 -28.90 -21.82 -38.58
C LEU A 205 -29.82 -22.03 -37.35
N THR A 206 -29.87 -23.24 -36.84
CA THR A 206 -30.70 -23.58 -35.68
C THR A 206 -29.98 -23.23 -34.37
N SER A 207 -28.67 -23.05 -34.39
CA SER A 207 -27.87 -22.72 -33.20
C SER A 207 -26.88 -21.61 -33.50
N LEU A 208 -26.68 -20.75 -32.52
CA LEU A 208 -25.67 -19.69 -32.51
C LEU A 208 -24.45 -20.14 -31.73
N ALA A 209 -23.26 -20.06 -32.32
CA ALA A 209 -21.99 -20.32 -31.61
C ALA A 209 -21.49 -19.06 -30.95
N ILE A 210 -21.36 -19.10 -29.63
CA ILE A 210 -20.75 -18.02 -28.83
C ILE A 210 -19.25 -18.26 -28.80
N ARG A 211 -18.48 -17.23 -29.17
CA ARG A 211 -17.02 -17.31 -29.32
C ARG A 211 -16.30 -16.49 -28.26
N SER A 212 -15.07 -16.89 -27.94
CA SER A 212 -14.23 -16.12 -27.04
C SER A 212 -13.74 -14.82 -27.72
N PRO A 213 -13.90 -13.64 -27.08
CA PRO A 213 -13.38 -12.38 -27.62
C PRO A 213 -11.88 -12.24 -27.45
N ILE A 214 -11.27 -12.98 -26.51
CA ILE A 214 -9.84 -12.92 -26.18
C ILE A 214 -9.23 -14.32 -26.15
N SER A 215 -7.91 -14.37 -26.33
CA SER A 215 -7.12 -15.57 -26.01
C SER A 215 -6.78 -15.58 -24.53
N GLY A 216 -6.94 -16.73 -23.86
CA GLY A 216 -6.66 -16.81 -22.42
C GLY A 216 -7.00 -18.15 -21.81
N THR A 217 -7.17 -18.14 -20.50
CA THR A 217 -7.56 -19.30 -19.70
C THR A 217 -8.94 -19.04 -19.08
N VAL A 218 -9.80 -20.03 -19.13
CA VAL A 218 -11.12 -19.97 -18.50
C VAL A 218 -10.95 -20.07 -16.97
N LEU A 219 -11.25 -18.99 -16.27
CA LEU A 219 -11.18 -18.92 -14.82
C LEU A 219 -12.46 -19.43 -14.15
N GLU A 220 -13.63 -19.11 -14.75
CA GLU A 220 -14.94 -19.56 -14.26
C GLU A 220 -15.77 -20.08 -15.42
N LYS A 221 -16.53 -21.13 -15.16
CA LYS A 221 -17.54 -21.70 -16.05
C LYS A 221 -18.85 -21.89 -15.30
N LYS A 222 -19.89 -21.17 -15.72
CA LYS A 222 -21.24 -21.23 -15.14
C LYS A 222 -22.28 -21.82 -16.12
N ALA A 223 -21.87 -22.08 -17.39
CA ALA A 223 -22.72 -22.68 -18.39
C ALA A 223 -22.80 -24.20 -18.26
N PHE A 224 -24.01 -24.75 -18.42
CA PHE A 224 -24.27 -26.21 -18.43
C PHE A 224 -25.10 -26.59 -19.65
N ALA A 225 -24.87 -27.77 -20.21
CA ALA A 225 -25.65 -28.30 -21.33
C ALA A 225 -27.12 -28.47 -20.92
N GLY A 226 -28.04 -28.04 -21.78
CA GLY A 226 -29.49 -28.03 -21.53
C GLY A 226 -30.01 -26.89 -20.66
N GLN A 227 -29.14 -26.04 -20.11
CA GLN A 227 -29.52 -24.89 -19.32
C GLN A 227 -30.21 -23.83 -20.20
N TYR A 228 -31.30 -23.24 -19.72
CA TYR A 228 -31.81 -21.97 -20.23
C TYR A 228 -30.99 -20.84 -19.68
N VAL A 229 -30.61 -19.90 -20.53
CA VAL A 229 -29.73 -18.76 -20.22
C VAL A 229 -30.29 -17.48 -20.79
N ALA A 230 -30.14 -16.40 -20.05
CA ALA A 230 -30.62 -15.06 -20.39
C ALA A 230 -29.44 -14.08 -20.54
N PRO A 231 -29.64 -12.90 -21.14
CA PRO A 231 -28.54 -11.92 -21.36
C PRO A 231 -27.80 -11.47 -20.12
N GLN A 232 -28.41 -11.47 -18.94
CA GLN A 232 -27.79 -11.12 -17.66
C GLN A 232 -26.90 -12.22 -17.08
N ASP A 233 -27.01 -13.45 -17.60
CA ASP A 233 -26.25 -14.59 -17.07
C ASP A 233 -24.81 -14.55 -17.56
N GLU A 234 -23.87 -14.53 -16.62
CA GLU A 234 -22.45 -14.72 -16.91
C GLU A 234 -22.17 -16.20 -17.13
N LEU A 235 -21.66 -16.56 -18.30
CA LEU A 235 -21.44 -17.96 -18.67
C LEU A 235 -20.01 -18.41 -18.45
N TYR A 236 -19.06 -17.56 -18.78
CA TYR A 236 -17.64 -17.80 -18.58
C TYR A 236 -16.92 -16.52 -18.21
N LEU A 237 -15.85 -16.70 -17.43
CA LEU A 237 -14.82 -15.70 -17.18
C LEU A 237 -13.52 -16.18 -17.82
N VAL A 238 -13.02 -15.44 -18.81
CA VAL A 238 -11.75 -15.74 -19.49
C VAL A 238 -10.74 -14.64 -19.17
N ALA A 239 -9.51 -15.02 -18.84
CA ALA A 239 -8.44 -14.07 -18.58
C ALA A 239 -7.17 -14.43 -19.36
N ASP A 240 -6.52 -13.43 -19.93
CA ASP A 240 -5.14 -13.54 -20.36
C ASP A 240 -4.24 -13.38 -19.14
N LEU A 241 -3.53 -14.45 -18.81
CA LEU A 241 -2.64 -14.52 -17.66
C LEU A 241 -1.17 -14.25 -18.02
N SER A 242 -0.87 -13.66 -19.18
CA SER A 242 0.48 -13.27 -19.58
C SER A 242 1.09 -12.20 -18.67
N SER A 243 0.25 -11.38 -18.03
CA SER A 243 0.59 -10.53 -16.91
C SER A 243 -0.43 -10.73 -15.80
N VAL A 244 0.00 -10.49 -14.57
CA VAL A 244 -0.87 -10.56 -13.39
C VAL A 244 -0.61 -9.36 -12.50
N TRP A 245 -1.57 -9.05 -11.66
CA TRP A 245 -1.43 -8.03 -10.63
C TRP A 245 -1.25 -8.68 -9.26
N VAL A 246 -0.41 -8.07 -8.44
CA VAL A 246 -0.40 -8.34 -7.00
C VAL A 246 -1.06 -7.16 -6.31
N GLN A 247 -2.18 -7.43 -5.67
CA GLN A 247 -2.87 -6.46 -4.84
C GLN A 247 -2.31 -6.58 -3.42
N ALA A 248 -1.52 -5.60 -3.01
CA ALA A 248 -0.90 -5.51 -1.69
C ALA A 248 -1.56 -4.41 -0.87
N LYS A 249 -1.51 -4.52 0.47
CA LYS A 249 -2.05 -3.52 1.38
C LYS A 249 -0.92 -2.87 2.16
N VAL A 250 -0.83 -1.56 2.09
CA VAL A 250 0.20 -0.75 2.74
C VAL A 250 -0.45 0.16 3.77
N TYR A 251 0.19 0.39 4.91
CA TYR A 251 -0.36 1.26 5.94
C TYR A 251 -0.32 2.73 5.51
N GLU A 252 -1.30 3.51 5.99
CA GLU A 252 -1.45 4.94 5.70
C GLU A 252 -0.16 5.74 6.00
N TYR A 253 0.53 5.42 7.10
CA TYR A 253 1.78 6.11 7.50
C TYR A 253 2.98 5.80 6.58
N GLU A 254 2.90 4.76 5.74
CA GLU A 254 3.93 4.39 4.77
C GLU A 254 3.75 5.06 3.40
N LEU A 255 2.54 5.58 3.13
CA LEU A 255 2.20 6.20 1.84
C LEU A 255 3.14 7.32 1.38
N PRO A 256 3.63 8.23 2.27
CA PRO A 256 4.55 9.28 1.83
C PRO A 256 5.85 8.76 1.20
N HIS A 257 6.12 7.46 1.34
CA HIS A 257 7.33 6.81 0.84
C HIS A 257 7.08 5.86 -0.35
N ILE A 258 5.88 5.92 -0.92
CA ILE A 258 5.46 5.05 -2.02
C ILE A 258 5.03 5.90 -3.21
N GLU A 259 5.64 5.63 -4.36
CA GLU A 259 5.37 6.33 -5.61
C GLU A 259 5.04 5.36 -6.74
N LEU A 260 4.37 5.87 -7.77
CA LEU A 260 4.12 5.11 -8.99
C LEU A 260 5.44 4.75 -9.67
N ASN A 261 5.46 3.59 -10.32
CA ASN A 261 6.62 3.02 -11.01
C ASN A 261 7.81 2.63 -10.12
N MET A 262 7.68 2.70 -8.79
CA MET A 262 8.70 2.16 -7.90
C MET A 262 8.94 0.67 -8.16
N PRO A 263 10.20 0.22 -8.16
CA PRO A 263 10.54 -1.20 -8.27
C PRO A 263 10.12 -1.94 -7.00
N VAL A 264 9.55 -3.12 -7.19
CA VAL A 264 9.08 -3.99 -6.11
C VAL A 264 9.60 -5.39 -6.33
N THR A 265 10.08 -6.02 -5.28
CA THR A 265 10.42 -7.44 -5.28
C THR A 265 9.26 -8.23 -4.68
N VAL A 266 8.78 -9.21 -5.43
CA VAL A 266 7.68 -10.09 -5.01
C VAL A 266 8.18 -11.51 -4.87
N MET A 267 7.97 -12.11 -3.71
CA MET A 267 8.34 -13.48 -3.38
C MET A 267 7.09 -14.29 -3.08
N LEU A 268 6.96 -15.44 -3.71
CA LEU A 268 5.83 -16.32 -3.48
C LEU A 268 6.28 -17.57 -2.71
N PRO A 269 5.56 -18.00 -1.66
CA PRO A 269 5.88 -19.25 -0.95
C PRO A 269 5.89 -20.49 -1.85
N ALA A 270 5.16 -20.45 -2.97
CA ALA A 270 5.17 -21.53 -3.96
C ALA A 270 6.49 -21.62 -4.76
N PHE A 271 7.31 -20.56 -4.74
CA PHE A 271 8.59 -20.45 -5.44
C PHE A 271 9.63 -19.77 -4.53
N PRO A 272 10.10 -20.46 -3.46
CA PRO A 272 10.91 -19.85 -2.41
C PRO A 272 12.26 -19.33 -2.90
N ASP A 273 12.81 -19.93 -3.95
CA ASP A 273 14.12 -19.59 -4.51
C ASP A 273 14.05 -18.57 -5.66
N ARG A 274 12.86 -17.99 -5.90
CA ARG A 274 12.65 -17.05 -7.01
C ARG A 274 12.07 -15.73 -6.53
N GLU A 275 12.68 -14.66 -6.98
CA GLU A 275 12.18 -13.30 -6.85
C GLU A 275 11.57 -12.84 -8.17
N PHE A 276 10.42 -12.25 -8.09
CA PHE A 276 9.72 -11.66 -9.23
C PHE A 276 9.82 -10.15 -9.14
N ALA A 277 10.43 -9.54 -10.14
CA ALA A 277 10.51 -8.09 -10.23
C ALA A 277 9.21 -7.52 -10.80
N GLY A 278 8.64 -6.57 -10.11
CA GLY A 278 7.46 -5.83 -10.51
C GLY A 278 7.62 -4.33 -10.31
N LYS A 279 6.58 -3.58 -10.64
CA LYS A 279 6.50 -2.13 -10.38
C LYS A 279 5.13 -1.76 -9.86
N ILE A 280 5.07 -0.70 -9.07
CA ILE A 280 3.81 -0.13 -8.60
C ILE A 280 3.10 0.52 -9.78
N ALA A 281 1.98 -0.07 -10.20
CA ALA A 281 1.18 0.43 -11.32
C ALA A 281 0.05 1.36 -10.87
N PHE A 282 -0.43 1.20 -9.62
CA PHE A 282 -1.53 2.00 -9.10
C PHE A 282 -1.52 2.03 -7.57
N ILE A 283 -1.91 3.17 -7.00
CA ILE A 283 -2.14 3.38 -5.58
C ILE A 283 -3.58 3.82 -5.43
N ALA A 284 -4.38 3.12 -4.63
CA ALA A 284 -5.79 3.45 -4.46
C ALA A 284 -5.96 4.82 -3.78
N PRO A 285 -6.92 5.64 -4.22
CA PRO A 285 -7.17 6.94 -3.62
C PRO A 285 -7.95 6.88 -2.29
N THR A 286 -8.30 5.68 -1.85
CA THR A 286 -9.11 5.43 -0.66
C THR A 286 -8.36 4.59 0.36
N VAL A 287 -8.60 4.88 1.63
CA VAL A 287 -8.11 4.10 2.77
C VAL A 287 -9.19 3.10 3.17
N GLU A 288 -8.83 1.83 3.34
CA GLU A 288 -9.74 0.78 3.80
C GLU A 288 -9.78 0.74 5.33
N GLU A 289 -10.99 0.84 5.89
CA GLU A 289 -11.25 0.64 7.31
C GLU A 289 -11.58 -0.84 7.61
N PRO A 290 -11.30 -1.37 8.82
CA PRO A 290 -10.71 -0.68 9.99
C PRO A 290 -9.17 -0.70 10.02
N ALA A 291 -8.50 -1.37 9.07
CA ALA A 291 -7.05 -1.60 9.13
C ALA A 291 -6.22 -0.36 8.78
N ARG A 292 -6.84 0.73 8.27
CA ARG A 292 -6.17 1.92 7.76
C ARG A 292 -5.06 1.59 6.78
N THR A 293 -5.41 0.78 5.79
CA THR A 293 -4.50 0.38 4.72
C THR A 293 -4.97 0.94 3.39
N VAL A 294 -4.02 1.17 2.50
CA VAL A 294 -4.26 1.56 1.11
C VAL A 294 -3.85 0.41 0.20
N GLN A 295 -4.70 0.11 -0.75
CA GLN A 295 -4.41 -0.92 -1.75
C GLN A 295 -3.41 -0.40 -2.76
N VAL A 296 -2.33 -1.13 -2.93
CA VAL A 296 -1.30 -0.89 -3.95
C VAL A 296 -1.32 -2.04 -4.95
N ARG A 297 -1.38 -1.71 -6.23
CA ARG A 297 -1.36 -2.67 -7.33
C ARG A 297 0.03 -2.73 -7.93
N ILE A 298 0.57 -3.92 -7.99
CA ILE A 298 1.89 -4.21 -8.55
C ILE A 298 1.69 -5.06 -9.80
N GLU A 299 2.24 -4.62 -10.92
CA GLU A 299 2.21 -5.36 -12.17
C GLU A 299 3.40 -6.31 -12.26
N LEU A 300 3.15 -7.57 -12.62
CA LEU A 300 4.14 -8.63 -12.79
C LEU A 300 3.99 -9.30 -14.15
N PRO A 301 5.06 -9.48 -14.92
CA PRO A 301 5.06 -10.35 -16.08
C PRO A 301 4.89 -11.82 -15.67
N ASN A 302 4.16 -12.60 -16.45
CA ASN A 302 3.87 -14.00 -16.18
C ASN A 302 3.95 -14.86 -17.43
N ASP A 303 5.02 -14.71 -18.20
CA ASP A 303 5.21 -15.35 -19.52
C ASP A 303 5.09 -16.88 -19.46
N GLN A 304 5.46 -17.50 -18.35
CA GLN A 304 5.37 -18.94 -18.15
C GLN A 304 4.05 -19.40 -17.51
N ASN A 305 3.10 -18.50 -17.25
CA ASN A 305 1.82 -18.78 -16.56
C ASN A 305 1.99 -19.50 -15.21
N GLN A 306 3.10 -19.24 -14.50
CA GLN A 306 3.39 -19.86 -13.21
C GLN A 306 2.65 -19.17 -12.07
N LEU A 307 2.47 -17.85 -12.17
CA LEU A 307 1.71 -17.06 -11.21
C LEU A 307 0.22 -17.25 -11.47
N LYS A 308 -0.46 -17.86 -10.50
CA LYS A 308 -1.90 -18.15 -10.61
C LYS A 308 -2.70 -17.19 -9.72
N PRO A 309 -3.82 -16.67 -10.21
CA PRO A 309 -4.76 -15.91 -9.37
C PRO A 309 -5.09 -16.67 -8.08
N GLY A 310 -5.14 -15.94 -6.96
CA GLY A 310 -5.34 -16.51 -5.62
C GLY A 310 -4.06 -16.87 -4.87
N MET A 311 -2.89 -16.89 -5.49
CA MET A 311 -1.62 -17.11 -4.77
C MET A 311 -1.32 -15.94 -3.83
N PHE A 312 -0.78 -16.27 -2.63
CA PHE A 312 -0.23 -15.28 -1.72
C PHE A 312 1.19 -14.91 -2.11
N ALA A 313 1.52 -13.64 -1.89
CA ALA A 313 2.83 -13.08 -2.20
C ALA A 313 3.32 -12.21 -1.04
N ASN A 314 4.62 -12.32 -0.72
CA ASN A 314 5.33 -11.37 0.11
C ASN A 314 5.89 -10.27 -0.79
N VAL A 315 5.63 -9.05 -0.44
CA VAL A 315 5.96 -7.87 -1.24
C VAL A 315 6.97 -7.03 -0.48
N LEU A 316 8.09 -6.73 -1.12
CA LEU A 316 9.14 -5.86 -0.61
C LEU A 316 9.26 -4.63 -1.51
N ILE A 317 8.84 -3.48 -0.99
CA ILE A 317 8.99 -2.18 -1.64
C ILE A 317 10.23 -1.52 -1.06
N SER A 318 11.17 -1.11 -1.89
CA SER A 318 12.42 -0.47 -1.46
C SER A 318 12.45 0.97 -1.98
N HIS A 319 12.49 1.93 -1.05
CA HIS A 319 12.60 3.35 -1.36
C HIS A 319 14.00 3.85 -0.98
N GLU A 320 14.76 4.32 -1.97
CA GLU A 320 16.08 4.91 -1.75
C GLU A 320 15.94 6.40 -1.47
N MET A 321 16.28 6.82 -0.25
CA MET A 321 16.19 8.21 0.22
C MET A 321 17.54 8.96 0.12
N GLY A 322 18.49 8.44 -0.68
CA GLY A 322 19.83 9.00 -0.82
C GLY A 322 20.83 8.40 0.15
N ARG A 323 21.85 9.16 0.54
CA ARG A 323 22.91 8.74 1.46
C ARG A 323 22.98 9.65 2.66
N GLY A 324 23.25 9.09 3.83
CA GLY A 324 23.36 9.87 5.06
C GLY A 324 24.31 9.21 6.05
N LEU A 325 24.75 9.99 7.05
CA LEU A 325 25.51 9.48 8.17
C LEU A 325 24.61 8.58 9.01
N THR A 326 25.02 7.36 9.25
CA THR A 326 24.25 6.40 10.06
C THR A 326 25.11 5.76 11.15
N VAL A 327 24.44 5.36 12.23
CA VAL A 327 25.03 4.57 13.31
C VAL A 327 24.17 3.34 13.57
N PRO A 328 24.74 2.23 14.07
CA PRO A 328 23.96 1.09 14.53
C PRO A 328 22.89 1.52 15.54
N ALA A 329 21.69 1.02 15.42
CA ALA A 329 20.59 1.40 16.32
C ALA A 329 20.92 1.12 17.80
N ALA A 330 21.69 0.05 18.04
CA ALA A 330 22.18 -0.31 19.36
C ALA A 330 23.15 0.72 19.98
N ALA A 331 23.74 1.62 19.20
CA ALA A 331 24.63 2.66 19.71
C ALA A 331 23.88 3.85 20.31
N VAL A 332 22.58 3.99 20.08
CA VAL A 332 21.80 5.14 20.52
C VAL A 332 20.94 4.79 21.73
N ILE A 333 21.13 5.50 22.82
CA ILE A 333 20.31 5.43 24.03
C ILE A 333 19.23 6.50 23.93
N ARG A 334 17.97 6.05 23.83
CA ARG A 334 16.80 6.94 23.74
C ARG A 334 16.20 7.13 25.14
N THR A 335 16.33 8.33 25.71
CA THR A 335 15.83 8.63 27.07
C THR A 335 14.45 9.29 27.08
N GLY A 336 13.86 9.55 25.92
CA GLY A 336 12.60 10.26 25.76
C GLY A 336 12.74 11.80 25.83
N ARG A 337 13.78 12.31 26.47
CA ARG A 337 14.11 13.75 26.50
C ARG A 337 15.23 14.10 25.51
N ARG A 338 16.18 13.19 25.31
CA ARG A 338 17.33 13.34 24.42
C ARG A 338 17.86 11.98 24.03
N ASP A 339 18.48 11.91 22.87
CA ASP A 339 19.18 10.73 22.38
C ASP A 339 20.68 10.91 22.60
N ILE A 340 21.36 9.86 23.09
CA ILE A 340 22.76 9.90 23.52
C ILE A 340 23.50 8.75 22.86
N ALA A 341 24.70 9.00 22.38
CA ALA A 341 25.65 7.96 21.97
C ALA A 341 26.96 8.13 22.73
N TYR A 342 27.65 7.03 23.03
CA TYR A 342 28.99 7.06 23.62
C TYR A 342 30.04 6.91 22.53
N ARG A 343 30.78 7.99 22.28
CA ARG A 343 31.91 8.02 21.34
C ARG A 343 33.16 7.50 22.05
N ALA A 344 33.86 6.56 21.40
CA ALA A 344 35.13 6.06 21.90
C ALA A 344 36.28 6.98 21.50
N GLU A 345 37.03 7.48 22.46
CA GLU A 345 38.25 8.23 22.27
C GLU A 345 39.45 7.39 22.78
N GLY A 346 40.21 6.83 21.86
CA GLY A 346 41.30 5.90 22.22
C GLY A 346 40.74 4.53 22.62
N ARG A 347 41.45 3.87 23.60
CA ARG A 347 41.15 2.48 23.98
C ARG A 347 40.26 2.33 25.22
N ASP A 348 40.16 3.38 26.05
CA ASP A 348 39.56 3.28 27.37
C ASP A 348 38.63 4.45 27.73
N ARG A 349 38.53 5.45 26.87
CA ARG A 349 37.74 6.67 27.16
C ARG A 349 36.46 6.71 26.32
N PHE A 350 35.33 6.95 26.99
CA PHE A 350 34.01 7.05 26.39
C PHE A 350 33.40 8.42 26.71
N VAL A 351 33.11 9.18 25.65
CA VAL A 351 32.55 10.54 25.77
C VAL A 351 31.07 10.47 25.37
N PRO A 352 30.16 10.89 26.29
CA PRO A 352 28.77 11.00 25.97
C PRO A 352 28.54 12.17 25.01
N VAL A 353 27.87 11.90 23.90
CA VAL A 353 27.52 12.89 22.87
C VAL A 353 26.02 12.89 22.69
N GLN A 354 25.41 14.07 22.75
CA GLN A 354 24.01 14.22 22.38
C GLN A 354 23.89 14.12 20.86
N VAL A 355 23.01 13.27 20.39
CA VAL A 355 22.77 13.05 18.97
C VAL A 355 21.34 13.44 18.61
N VAL A 356 21.16 13.99 17.42
CA VAL A 356 19.85 14.18 16.80
C VAL A 356 19.74 13.13 15.70
N ILE A 357 18.78 12.24 15.85
CA ILE A 357 18.54 11.15 14.88
C ILE A 357 17.23 11.35 14.11
N SER A 358 17.18 10.82 12.92
CA SER A 358 15.93 10.72 12.16
C SER A 358 14.94 9.80 12.91
N PRO A 359 13.62 10.11 12.91
CA PRO A 359 12.61 9.21 13.44
C PRO A 359 12.52 7.88 12.67
N LEU A 360 12.99 7.88 11.41
CA LEU A 360 13.02 6.70 10.55
C LEU A 360 14.22 5.80 10.89
N ARG A 361 13.96 4.51 10.93
CA ARG A 361 14.99 3.49 11.08
C ARG A 361 15.28 2.84 9.74
N PHE A 362 16.54 2.82 9.35
CA PHE A 362 17.01 2.21 8.11
C PHE A 362 17.66 0.87 8.44
N GLU A 363 16.93 -0.22 8.26
CA GLU A 363 17.32 -1.56 8.72
C GLU A 363 17.63 -1.57 10.23
N ASP A 364 18.90 -1.78 10.59
CA ASP A 364 19.36 -1.75 11.99
C ASP A 364 20.22 -0.52 12.32
N ARG A 365 20.01 0.58 11.60
CA ARG A 365 20.74 1.84 11.77
C ARG A 365 19.79 3.04 11.88
N TYR A 366 20.23 4.07 12.63
CA TYR A 366 19.60 5.38 12.61
C TYR A 366 20.43 6.36 11.81
N GLN A 367 19.77 7.20 11.02
CA GLN A 367 20.43 8.36 10.43
C GLN A 367 20.71 9.41 11.51
N VAL A 368 21.96 9.87 11.57
CA VAL A 368 22.41 10.94 12.47
C VAL A 368 22.36 12.25 11.71
N LEU A 369 21.59 13.19 12.24
CA LEU A 369 21.46 14.54 11.70
C LEU A 369 22.47 15.49 12.33
N GLN A 370 22.77 15.30 13.65
CA GLN A 370 23.74 16.11 14.39
C GLN A 370 24.39 15.28 15.52
N GLY A 371 25.58 15.66 15.92
CA GLY A 371 26.26 15.15 17.12
C GLY A 371 27.42 14.18 16.84
N LEU A 372 27.51 13.54 15.68
CA LEU A 372 28.60 12.65 15.30
C LEU A 372 29.14 12.97 13.92
N GLN A 373 30.36 12.55 13.66
CA GLN A 373 31.02 12.70 12.36
C GLN A 373 31.32 11.32 11.73
N ALA A 374 31.46 11.30 10.42
CA ALA A 374 31.80 10.08 9.70
C ALA A 374 33.19 9.56 10.15
N GLY A 375 33.28 8.26 10.40
CA GLY A 375 34.50 7.59 10.88
C GLY A 375 34.61 7.47 12.41
N GLU A 376 33.77 8.19 13.17
CA GLU A 376 33.80 8.08 14.64
C GLU A 376 33.34 6.69 15.09
N THR A 377 34.01 6.18 16.12
CA THR A 377 33.68 4.88 16.74
C THR A 377 32.70 5.11 17.90
N VAL A 378 31.61 4.38 17.93
CA VAL A 378 30.57 4.44 18.96
C VAL A 378 30.40 3.10 19.64
N VAL A 379 30.00 3.11 20.90
CA VAL A 379 29.71 1.90 21.66
C VAL A 379 28.34 1.35 21.24
N THR A 380 28.27 0.04 20.99
CA THR A 380 27.03 -0.64 20.58
C THR A 380 26.47 -1.63 21.60
N SER A 381 27.25 -1.97 22.64
CA SER A 381 26.79 -2.81 23.76
C SER A 381 27.30 -2.29 25.09
N ALA A 382 26.74 -2.78 26.19
CA ALA A 382 27.02 -2.31 27.56
C ALA A 382 26.73 -0.82 27.81
N ASN A 383 25.97 -0.18 26.90
CA ASN A 383 25.63 1.25 26.92
C ASN A 383 25.00 1.66 28.24
N PHE A 384 24.11 0.82 28.82
CA PHE A 384 23.46 1.10 30.11
C PHE A 384 24.44 1.16 31.25
N LEU A 385 25.43 0.28 31.27
CA LEU A 385 26.47 0.29 32.33
C LEU A 385 27.36 1.53 32.22
N ILE A 386 27.73 1.91 31.01
CA ILE A 386 28.52 3.12 30.73
C ILE A 386 27.71 4.37 31.08
N ASP A 387 26.41 4.41 30.76
CA ASP A 387 25.53 5.55 31.12
C ASP A 387 25.36 5.68 32.60
N SER A 388 25.19 4.56 33.34
CA SER A 388 25.09 4.56 34.80
C SER A 388 26.36 5.07 35.43
N GLU A 389 27.53 4.63 34.99
CA GLU A 389 28.83 5.11 35.49
C GLU A 389 29.04 6.59 35.17
N SER A 390 28.64 7.03 33.96
CA SER A 390 28.72 8.42 33.52
C SER A 390 27.88 9.34 34.44
N ARG A 391 26.68 8.93 34.79
CA ARG A 391 25.79 9.66 35.70
C ARG A 391 26.31 9.70 37.15
N LEU A 392 26.82 8.58 37.66
CA LEU A 392 27.41 8.50 38.95
C LEU A 392 28.62 9.45 39.10
N ARG A 393 29.50 9.49 38.09
CA ARG A 393 30.64 10.40 38.07
C ARG A 393 30.23 11.87 38.00
N ALA A 394 29.22 12.18 37.16
CA ALA A 394 28.69 13.53 37.06
C ALA A 394 28.08 13.99 38.39
N GLY A 395 27.31 13.11 39.08
CA GLY A 395 26.77 13.38 40.41
C GLY A 395 27.84 13.60 41.47
N ALA A 396 28.88 12.76 41.51
CA ALA A 396 30.01 12.90 42.42
C ALA A 396 30.80 14.21 42.18
N ALA A 397 31.01 14.57 40.92
CA ALA A 397 31.68 15.84 40.56
C ALA A 397 30.83 17.07 40.95
N ALA A 398 29.49 17.00 40.79
CA ALA A 398 28.59 18.07 41.24
C ALA A 398 28.58 18.25 42.77
N MET A 399 28.65 17.15 43.52
CA MET A 399 28.74 17.19 45.00
C MET A 399 30.09 17.74 45.50
N ALA A 400 31.20 17.41 44.79
CA ALA A 400 32.53 17.93 45.14
C ALA A 400 32.70 19.43 44.86
N GLY A 401 31.87 20.01 44.00
CA GLY A 401 31.87 21.46 43.67
C GLY A 401 30.98 22.32 44.55
N MET A 402 30.26 21.79 45.54
CA MET A 402 29.46 22.58 46.48
C MET A 402 30.33 23.16 47.61
N PRO A 403 30.39 24.50 47.78
CA PRO A 403 31.13 25.10 48.86
C PRO A 403 30.49 24.70 50.20
N GLY A 404 31.23 23.97 51.06
CA GLY A 404 30.79 23.56 52.39
C GLY A 404 30.95 22.06 52.72
N MET A 405 31.40 21.19 51.81
CA MET A 405 31.64 19.77 52.08
C MET A 405 33.12 19.35 51.93
N GLU A 406 34.03 20.23 52.28
CA GLU A 406 35.45 19.87 52.39
C GLU A 406 35.66 19.02 53.65
N GLY A 407 35.60 17.68 53.53
CA GLY A 407 35.92 16.83 54.70
C GLY A 407 35.24 15.46 54.77
N MET A 408 34.31 15.11 53.86
CA MET A 408 33.75 13.77 53.86
C MET A 408 34.50 12.87 52.89
N GLN A 409 35.59 12.26 53.35
CA GLN A 409 36.21 11.09 52.69
C GLN A 409 35.25 9.90 52.84
N MET A 410 34.55 9.54 51.79
CA MET A 410 33.90 8.23 51.70
C MET A 410 35.00 7.17 51.57
N GLY A 411 35.22 6.45 52.67
CA GLY A 411 36.09 5.27 52.69
C GLY A 411 35.56 4.19 51.73
N PRO A 412 36.42 3.29 51.26
CA PRO A 412 36.01 2.23 50.34
C PRO A 412 34.95 1.34 51.02
N ALA A 413 33.80 1.17 50.35
CA ALA A 413 32.75 0.26 50.78
C ALA A 413 33.28 -1.17 50.83
N THR A 414 33.44 -1.70 52.03
CA THR A 414 33.72 -3.13 52.26
C THR A 414 32.44 -3.92 51.92
N PRO A 415 32.52 -4.98 51.16
CA PRO A 415 31.35 -5.82 50.91
C PRO A 415 31.01 -6.60 52.17
N GLU A 416 29.91 -6.22 52.81
CA GLU A 416 29.35 -6.91 53.97
C GLU A 416 28.80 -8.28 53.53
N ALA A 417 29.23 -9.30 54.24
CA ALA A 417 28.95 -10.71 53.98
C ALA A 417 27.45 -11.00 54.04
N ALA A 418 27.00 -11.72 53.03
CA ALA A 418 25.65 -12.25 52.90
C ALA A 418 25.26 -13.08 54.16
N THR A 419 24.35 -12.57 54.96
CA THR A 419 23.68 -13.30 56.05
C THR A 419 22.67 -14.28 55.44
N LYS A 420 22.81 -15.57 55.76
CA LYS A 420 21.90 -16.66 55.41
C LYS A 420 20.46 -16.35 55.82
N PRO A 421 19.45 -16.72 55.03
CA PRO A 421 18.06 -16.67 55.48
C PRO A 421 17.79 -17.79 56.48
N ALA A 422 17.18 -17.43 57.64
CA ALA A 422 16.70 -18.37 58.64
C ALA A 422 15.49 -19.15 58.12
N THR A 423 15.55 -20.44 58.30
CA THR A 423 14.45 -21.38 58.15
C THR A 423 13.39 -21.11 59.20
N HIS A 424 12.15 -20.86 58.78
CA HIS A 424 10.96 -20.98 59.62
C HIS A 424 10.16 -22.19 59.18
N GLU A 425 10.22 -23.22 60.05
CA GLU A 425 9.27 -24.36 60.08
C GLU A 425 8.00 -23.94 60.85
N GLY A 426 6.90 -24.51 60.42
CA GLY A 426 5.64 -24.60 61.17
C GLY A 426 4.46 -24.04 60.31
N GLY A 427 3.49 -24.81 59.97
CA GLY A 427 2.75 -25.86 60.47
C GLY A 427 1.35 -25.81 59.86
N HIS A 428 0.89 -26.91 59.36
CA HIS A 428 -0.46 -27.43 59.14
C HIS A 428 -1.72 -26.59 59.32
N ALA A 429 -2.59 -26.64 58.31
CA ALA A 429 -3.99 -27.11 58.32
C ALA A 429 -4.59 -26.80 56.97
N GLY A 430 -5.09 -27.64 56.08
CA GLY A 430 -6.04 -28.72 56.23
C GLY A 430 -7.42 -28.29 55.71
N HIS A 431 -7.81 -28.87 54.52
CA HIS A 431 -9.18 -29.14 54.05
C HIS A 431 -10.00 -28.05 53.32
N PRO A 432 -11.05 -28.53 52.51
CA PRO A 432 -11.04 -29.51 51.42
C PRO A 432 -11.87 -29.08 50.16
N THR A 433 -11.64 -29.79 49.06
CA THR A 433 -12.58 -30.28 48.00
C THR A 433 -13.89 -29.53 47.71
N GLY A 434 -14.13 -29.38 46.42
CA GLY A 434 -15.45 -29.20 45.84
C GLY A 434 -15.43 -28.83 44.38
N SER A 435 -15.45 -29.81 43.50
CA SER A 435 -16.01 -29.71 42.14
C SER A 435 -17.54 -29.73 42.19
N PRO A 436 -18.27 -29.36 41.13
CA PRO A 436 -18.16 -29.96 39.79
C PRO A 436 -17.73 -29.01 38.70
#